data_07f75c26307ee2f6dec97f521969e038
#
_entry.id   07f75c26307ee2f6dec97f521969e038
#
_cell.length_a   1.000
_cell.length_b   1.000
_cell.length_c   1.000
_cell.angle_alpha   90.00
_cell.angle_beta   90.00
_cell.angle_gamma   90.00
#
_symmetry.space_group_name_H-M   'P 1'
#
loop_
_entity.id
_entity.type
_entity.pdbx_description
1 polymer ?
#
loop_
_entity_poly.entity_id
_entity_poly.type
_entity_poly.pdbx_seq_one_letter_code
_entity_poly.pdbx_strand_id
1 'polypeptide(L)'
;MSRAVLVIDVQRSLCEGEYQTFDSDGVIQRINGVTAKARAAGALVVIIQHESKDGLLVHGSRGWELAAGLQTAETDTFLRKTATDSFHRTELDTILKRHGVKELVVCGIQSDFCVDSTTRRALALGYEVVLVSDGHTTLDNKHLTAAQITQHHNETLSNIESFGVRARLQSARDVLFR
;
A
#
# COMPACT_ATOMS: atom_id res chain seq x y z
N MET A 1 -3.37 16.38 11.81
CA MET A 1 -2.83 16.35 10.43
C MET A 1 -3.79 15.55 9.57
N SER A 2 -4.09 16.00 8.34
CA SER A 2 -4.92 15.22 7.43
C SER A 2 -4.15 14.00 6.93
N ARG A 3 -4.74 12.80 7.10
CA ARG A 3 -4.18 11.50 6.72
C ARG A 3 -4.93 10.90 5.55
N ALA A 4 -4.23 10.13 4.74
CA ALA A 4 -4.83 9.23 3.75
C ALA A 4 -4.25 7.82 3.88
N VAL A 5 -5.05 6.82 3.57
CA VAL A 5 -4.58 5.43 3.45
C VAL A 5 -4.33 5.13 1.98
N LEU A 6 -3.15 4.58 1.68
CA LEU A 6 -2.84 3.99 0.38
C LEU A 6 -2.86 2.47 0.51
N VAL A 7 -3.82 1.83 -0.12
CA VAL A 7 -3.92 0.37 -0.23
C VAL A 7 -3.38 -0.03 -1.60
N ILE A 8 -2.18 -0.61 -1.64
CA ILE A 8 -1.41 -0.83 -2.86
C ILE A 8 -1.56 -2.27 -3.32
N ASP A 9 -2.06 -2.46 -4.55
CA ASP A 9 -2.04 -3.69 -5.35
C ASP A 9 -2.56 -4.95 -4.63
N VAL A 10 -3.59 -4.82 -3.80
CA VAL A 10 -4.26 -5.97 -3.17
C VAL A 10 -5.20 -6.61 -4.20
N GLN A 11 -4.59 -7.30 -5.17
CA GLN A 11 -5.25 -7.86 -6.35
C GLN A 11 -5.21 -9.39 -6.33
N ARG A 12 -6.19 -10.03 -7.00
CA ARG A 12 -6.40 -11.49 -6.94
C ARG A 12 -5.16 -12.29 -7.27
N SER A 13 -4.47 -11.97 -8.36
CA SER A 13 -3.29 -12.75 -8.76
C SER A 13 -2.12 -12.67 -7.79
N LEU A 14 -2.10 -11.68 -6.89
CA LEU A 14 -1.09 -11.52 -5.84
C LEU A 14 -1.54 -12.09 -4.49
N CYS A 15 -2.83 -12.42 -4.37
CA CYS A 15 -3.43 -12.92 -3.12
C CYS A 15 -3.98 -14.34 -3.23
N GLU A 16 -4.06 -14.90 -4.44
CA GLU A 16 -4.65 -16.22 -4.72
C GLU A 16 -3.75 -16.99 -5.71
N GLY A 17 -3.74 -18.34 -5.60
CA GLY A 17 -3.11 -19.22 -6.57
C GLY A 17 -1.58 -19.29 -6.47
N GLU A 18 -0.92 -19.49 -7.61
CA GLU A 18 0.52 -19.77 -7.68
C GLU A 18 1.40 -18.63 -7.15
N TYR A 19 0.97 -17.39 -7.34
CA TYR A 19 1.71 -16.19 -6.92
C TYR A 19 1.15 -15.56 -5.65
N GLN A 20 0.43 -16.34 -4.85
CA GLN A 20 -0.10 -15.88 -3.58
C GLN A 20 1.04 -15.46 -2.64
N THR A 21 1.01 -14.20 -2.22
CA THR A 21 1.97 -13.65 -1.26
C THR A 21 1.79 -14.25 0.13
N PHE A 22 2.86 -14.21 0.91
CA PHE A 22 2.88 -14.75 2.28
C PHE A 22 1.81 -14.09 3.15
N ASP A 23 1.04 -14.89 3.89
CA ASP A 23 -0.03 -14.44 4.82
C ASP A 23 -0.99 -13.40 4.20
N SER A 24 -1.29 -13.50 2.90
CA SER A 24 -2.14 -12.52 2.21
C SER A 24 -3.50 -12.32 2.88
N ASP A 25 -4.14 -13.39 3.35
CA ASP A 25 -5.44 -13.29 4.04
C ASP A 25 -5.34 -12.51 5.36
N GLY A 26 -4.30 -12.78 6.16
CA GLY A 26 -4.04 -12.05 7.39
C GLY A 26 -3.71 -10.58 7.13
N VAL A 27 -2.91 -10.30 6.09
CA VAL A 27 -2.59 -8.92 5.67
C VAL A 27 -3.85 -8.19 5.21
N ILE A 28 -4.71 -8.83 4.40
CA ILE A 28 -5.99 -8.23 3.97
C ILE A 28 -6.88 -7.90 5.17
N GLN A 29 -6.98 -8.79 6.16
CA GLN A 29 -7.76 -8.51 7.37
C GLN A 29 -7.22 -7.29 8.14
N ARG A 30 -5.91 -7.17 8.27
CA ARG A 30 -5.26 -6.01 8.90
C ARG A 30 -5.49 -4.73 8.11
N ILE A 31 -5.38 -4.77 6.79
CA ILE A 31 -5.71 -3.65 5.89
C ILE A 31 -7.16 -3.23 6.07
N ASN A 32 -8.10 -4.17 6.08
CA ASN A 32 -9.53 -3.88 6.32
C ASN A 32 -9.76 -3.16 7.66
N GLY A 33 -9.03 -3.56 8.71
CA GLY A 33 -9.07 -2.88 10.00
C GLY A 33 -8.57 -1.43 9.94
N VAL A 34 -7.50 -1.18 9.19
CA VAL A 34 -6.95 0.18 8.99
C VAL A 34 -7.91 1.05 8.17
N THR A 35 -8.42 0.53 7.05
CA THR A 35 -9.34 1.30 6.17
C THR A 35 -10.68 1.57 6.84
N ALA A 36 -11.19 0.64 7.65
CA ALA A 36 -12.41 0.86 8.44
C ALA A 36 -12.24 2.03 9.43
N LYS A 37 -11.11 2.10 10.15
CA LYS A 37 -10.79 3.22 11.05
C LYS A 37 -10.67 4.54 10.27
N ALA A 38 -10.03 4.51 9.10
CA ALA A 38 -9.86 5.69 8.25
C ALA A 38 -11.21 6.24 7.80
N ARG A 39 -12.09 5.37 7.27
CA ARG A 39 -13.45 5.75 6.83
C ARG A 39 -14.28 6.29 7.98
N ALA A 40 -14.25 5.65 9.15
CA ALA A 40 -14.96 6.13 10.33
C ALA A 40 -14.52 7.53 10.78
N ALA A 41 -13.26 7.90 10.51
CA ALA A 41 -12.72 9.24 10.80
C ALA A 41 -12.84 10.22 9.62
N GLY A 42 -13.48 9.85 8.51
CA GLY A 42 -13.59 10.68 7.31
C GLY A 42 -12.26 10.90 6.58
N ALA A 43 -11.26 10.06 6.82
CA ALA A 43 -9.97 10.13 6.13
C ALA A 43 -10.07 9.50 4.73
N LEU A 44 -9.31 10.05 3.78
CA LEU A 44 -9.24 9.54 2.42
C LEU A 44 -8.65 8.13 2.38
N VAL A 45 -9.31 7.22 1.68
CA VAL A 45 -8.81 5.89 1.35
C VAL A 45 -8.62 5.80 -0.16
N VAL A 46 -7.41 5.49 -0.61
CA VAL A 46 -7.07 5.30 -2.02
C VAL A 46 -6.75 3.84 -2.26
N ILE A 47 -7.56 3.17 -3.07
CA ILE A 47 -7.36 1.80 -3.52
C ILE A 47 -6.59 1.86 -4.84
N ILE A 48 -5.38 1.34 -4.83
CA ILE A 48 -4.45 1.42 -5.97
C ILE A 48 -4.35 0.04 -6.60
N GLN A 49 -4.50 -0.03 -7.93
CA GLN A 49 -4.34 -1.26 -8.69
C GLN A 49 -3.26 -1.09 -9.75
N HIS A 50 -2.32 -2.03 -9.76
CA HIS A 50 -1.33 -2.14 -10.82
C HIS A 50 -1.95 -2.77 -12.06
N GLU A 51 -1.62 -2.24 -13.24
CA GLU A 51 -1.98 -2.86 -14.51
C GLU A 51 -0.76 -3.04 -15.41
N SER A 52 -0.73 -4.15 -16.13
CA SER A 52 0.32 -4.50 -17.08
C SER A 52 -0.27 -4.71 -18.48
N LYS A 53 0.59 -4.61 -19.50
CA LYS A 53 0.17 -4.85 -20.88
C LYS A 53 -0.14 -6.32 -21.15
N ASP A 54 0.54 -7.20 -20.43
CA ASP A 54 0.44 -8.67 -20.54
C ASP A 54 0.60 -9.32 -19.16
N GLY A 55 0.41 -10.63 -19.10
CA GLY A 55 0.55 -11.42 -17.87
C GLY A 55 -0.67 -11.33 -16.94
N LEU A 56 -0.41 -11.40 -15.64
CA LEU A 56 -1.43 -11.62 -14.61
C LEU A 56 -2.30 -10.42 -14.28
N LEU A 57 -1.79 -9.20 -14.51
CA LEU A 57 -2.43 -7.95 -14.11
C LEU A 57 -2.95 -7.13 -15.30
N VAL A 58 -3.32 -7.79 -16.40
CA VAL A 58 -3.96 -7.12 -17.54
C VAL A 58 -5.27 -6.51 -17.08
N HIS A 59 -5.47 -5.22 -17.34
CA HIS A 59 -6.68 -4.50 -16.96
C HIS A 59 -7.96 -5.24 -17.36
N GLY A 60 -8.89 -5.41 -16.41
CA GLY A 60 -10.15 -6.12 -16.60
C GLY A 60 -10.05 -7.65 -16.57
N SER A 61 -8.84 -8.22 -16.43
CA SER A 61 -8.70 -9.66 -16.21
C SER A 61 -9.06 -10.04 -14.76
N ARG A 62 -9.39 -11.33 -14.54
CA ARG A 62 -9.67 -11.83 -13.19
C ARG A 62 -8.49 -11.59 -12.22
N GLY A 63 -7.25 -11.70 -12.69
CA GLY A 63 -6.07 -11.48 -11.85
C GLY A 63 -5.89 -10.02 -11.45
N TRP A 64 -6.35 -9.08 -12.28
CA TRP A 64 -6.33 -7.65 -12.01
C TRP A 64 -7.40 -7.22 -11.00
N GLU A 65 -8.51 -7.94 -10.88
CA GLU A 65 -9.55 -7.61 -9.90
C GLU A 65 -8.98 -7.52 -8.48
N LEU A 66 -9.64 -6.76 -7.63
CA LEU A 66 -9.29 -6.72 -6.21
C LEU A 66 -9.47 -8.10 -5.57
N ALA A 67 -8.63 -8.44 -4.60
CA ALA A 67 -8.74 -9.67 -3.84
C ALA A 67 -10.11 -9.77 -3.15
N ALA A 68 -10.73 -10.96 -3.18
CA ALA A 68 -12.11 -11.16 -2.73
C ALA A 68 -12.35 -10.75 -1.26
N GLY A 69 -11.32 -10.85 -0.41
CA GLY A 69 -11.40 -10.47 1.00
C GLY A 69 -11.23 -8.97 1.29
N LEU A 70 -10.80 -8.15 0.31
CA LEU A 70 -10.60 -6.72 0.51
C LEU A 70 -11.94 -5.98 0.55
N GLN A 71 -12.17 -5.26 1.63
CA GLN A 71 -13.37 -4.44 1.81
C GLN A 71 -13.16 -3.04 1.23
N THR A 72 -14.05 -2.63 0.34
CA THR A 72 -14.10 -1.29 -0.25
C THR A 72 -15.40 -0.58 0.10
N ALA A 73 -15.44 0.74 -0.07
CA ALA A 73 -16.62 1.57 0.12
C ALA A 73 -16.80 2.54 -1.06
N GLU A 74 -18.02 3.05 -1.25
CA GLU A 74 -18.30 4.05 -2.30
C GLU A 74 -17.52 5.36 -2.11
N THR A 75 -17.10 5.64 -0.89
CA THR A 75 -16.27 6.80 -0.55
C THR A 75 -14.79 6.64 -0.89
N ASP A 76 -14.36 5.44 -1.27
CA ASP A 76 -12.96 5.19 -1.61
C ASP A 76 -12.63 5.76 -2.99
N THR A 77 -11.42 6.25 -3.13
CA THR A 77 -10.87 6.68 -4.42
C THR A 77 -10.11 5.52 -5.05
N PHE A 78 -10.41 5.21 -6.31
CA PHE A 78 -9.72 4.16 -7.07
C PHE A 78 -8.71 4.77 -8.02
N LEU A 79 -7.50 4.23 -8.03
CA LEU A 79 -6.39 4.69 -8.85
C LEU A 79 -5.73 3.51 -9.57
N ARG A 80 -5.45 3.66 -10.86
CA ARG A 80 -4.68 2.68 -11.65
C ARG A 80 -3.27 3.19 -11.90
N LYS A 81 -2.30 2.30 -11.89
CA LYS A 81 -0.90 2.60 -12.18
C LYS A 81 -0.25 1.52 -13.04
N THR A 82 0.81 1.88 -13.73
CA THR A 82 1.60 0.97 -14.59
C THR A 82 3.06 0.83 -14.15
N ALA A 83 3.44 1.46 -13.04
CA ALA A 83 4.77 1.40 -12.47
C ALA A 83 4.72 0.97 -11.00
N THR A 84 5.84 0.56 -10.42
CA THR A 84 5.93 0.23 -9.00
C THR A 84 5.68 1.45 -8.11
N ASP A 85 6.10 2.63 -8.54
CA ASP A 85 5.81 3.91 -7.89
C ASP A 85 4.37 4.34 -8.20
N SER A 86 3.52 4.45 -7.17
CA SER A 86 2.12 4.84 -7.31
C SER A 86 1.92 6.31 -7.72
N PHE A 87 2.93 7.14 -7.61
CA PHE A 87 2.90 8.52 -8.06
C PHE A 87 3.32 8.68 -9.53
N HIS A 88 4.01 7.68 -10.09
CA HIS A 88 4.55 7.78 -11.44
C HIS A 88 3.45 7.82 -12.50
N ARG A 89 3.31 8.97 -13.20
CA ARG A 89 2.30 9.20 -14.26
C ARG A 89 0.87 8.89 -13.81
N THR A 90 0.54 9.23 -12.55
CA THR A 90 -0.81 9.13 -11.98
C THR A 90 -1.23 10.46 -11.39
N GLU A 91 -2.49 10.58 -11.03
CA GLU A 91 -3.03 11.76 -10.36
C GLU A 91 -2.91 11.70 -8.83
N LEU A 92 -2.19 10.71 -8.27
CA LEU A 92 -2.15 10.49 -6.82
C LEU A 92 -1.75 11.76 -6.06
N ASP A 93 -0.66 12.40 -6.44
CA ASP A 93 -0.17 13.62 -5.77
C ASP A 93 -1.20 14.77 -5.83
N THR A 94 -1.87 14.93 -6.97
CA THR A 94 -2.94 15.92 -7.15
C THR A 94 -4.14 15.62 -6.25
N ILE A 95 -4.56 14.36 -6.16
CA ILE A 95 -5.65 13.92 -5.28
C ILE A 95 -5.29 14.22 -3.81
N LEU A 96 -4.10 13.82 -3.36
CA LEU A 96 -3.64 14.02 -1.99
C LEU A 96 -3.57 15.51 -1.62
N LYS A 97 -3.02 16.34 -2.50
CA LYS A 97 -2.93 17.79 -2.31
C LYS A 97 -4.30 18.47 -2.23
N ARG A 98 -5.24 18.06 -3.09
CA ARG A 98 -6.62 18.56 -3.08
C ARG A 98 -7.33 18.30 -1.74
N HIS A 99 -7.03 17.17 -1.09
CA HIS A 99 -7.55 16.81 0.22
C HIS A 99 -6.70 17.34 1.39
N GLY A 100 -5.66 18.13 1.11
CA GLY A 100 -4.78 18.71 2.12
C GLY A 100 -3.99 17.67 2.92
N VAL A 101 -3.79 16.48 2.35
CA VAL A 101 -3.09 15.36 3.01
C VAL A 101 -1.63 15.71 3.27
N LYS A 102 -1.15 15.41 4.47
CA LYS A 102 0.23 15.62 4.90
C LYS A 102 0.92 14.32 5.33
N GLU A 103 0.16 13.32 5.72
CA GLU A 103 0.67 12.04 6.19
C GLU A 103 -0.05 10.89 5.48
N LEU A 104 0.72 9.92 5.02
CA LEU A 104 0.24 8.74 4.32
C LEU A 104 0.36 7.51 5.22
N VAL A 105 -0.69 6.73 5.32
CA VAL A 105 -0.68 5.39 5.90
C VAL A 105 -0.57 4.39 4.76
N VAL A 106 0.56 3.71 4.64
CA VAL A 106 0.89 2.83 3.50
C VAL A 106 0.78 1.37 3.90
N CYS A 107 0.04 0.61 3.11
CA CYS A 107 -0.11 -0.84 3.22
C CYS A 107 -0.32 -1.47 1.84
N GLY A 108 -0.19 -2.78 1.73
CA GLY A 108 -0.47 -3.53 0.49
C GLY A 108 0.64 -4.47 0.03
N ILE A 109 0.78 -4.66 -1.27
CA ILE A 109 1.59 -5.69 -1.94
C ILE A 109 2.38 -5.05 -3.10
N GLN A 110 3.62 -5.38 -3.34
CA GLN A 110 4.56 -6.21 -2.59
C GLN A 110 5.53 -5.33 -1.81
N SER A 111 6.00 -5.82 -0.66
CA SER A 111 6.89 -5.09 0.25
C SER A 111 8.12 -4.52 -0.45
N ASP A 112 8.78 -5.32 -1.28
CA ASP A 112 10.04 -5.03 -1.98
C ASP A 112 9.87 -4.39 -3.37
N PHE A 113 8.64 -4.15 -3.80
CA PHE A 113 8.32 -3.51 -5.08
C PHE A 113 7.45 -2.26 -4.89
N CYS A 114 6.13 -2.41 -4.99
CA CYS A 114 5.23 -1.26 -5.05
C CYS A 114 5.13 -0.52 -3.73
N VAL A 115 5.20 -1.22 -2.61
CA VAL A 115 5.21 -0.60 -1.26
C VAL A 115 6.51 0.18 -1.05
N ASP A 116 7.66 -0.42 -1.33
CA ASP A 116 8.97 0.23 -1.23
C ASP A 116 9.05 1.48 -2.12
N SER A 117 8.80 1.31 -3.42
CA SER A 117 8.91 2.41 -4.41
C SER A 117 7.98 3.57 -4.08
N THR A 118 6.74 3.29 -3.70
CA THR A 118 5.75 4.31 -3.35
C THR A 118 6.12 5.03 -2.05
N THR A 119 6.61 4.30 -1.04
CA THR A 119 7.04 4.89 0.22
C THR A 119 8.23 5.83 0.02
N ARG A 120 9.26 5.40 -0.72
CA ARG A 120 10.41 6.27 -1.05
C ARG A 120 9.99 7.51 -1.81
N ARG A 121 9.09 7.36 -2.77
CA ARG A 121 8.56 8.49 -3.55
C ARG A 121 7.76 9.45 -2.67
N ALA A 122 6.93 8.95 -1.78
CA ALA A 122 6.18 9.77 -0.83
C ALA A 122 7.10 10.63 0.03
N LEU A 123 8.18 10.03 0.59
CA LEU A 123 9.20 10.76 1.35
C LEU A 123 9.88 11.83 0.51
N ALA A 124 10.27 11.52 -0.73
CA ALA A 124 10.89 12.47 -1.66
C ALA A 124 9.96 13.65 -2.04
N LEU A 125 8.64 13.44 -1.99
CA LEU A 125 7.62 14.48 -2.19
C LEU A 125 7.29 15.27 -0.91
N GLY A 126 7.88 14.92 0.23
CA GLY A 126 7.70 15.61 1.51
C GLY A 126 6.51 15.14 2.33
N TYR A 127 5.93 13.97 2.03
CA TYR A 127 4.89 13.36 2.87
C TYR A 127 5.51 12.65 4.06
N GLU A 128 4.95 12.88 5.26
CA GLU A 128 5.16 11.96 6.39
C GLU A 128 4.51 10.61 6.06
N VAL A 129 5.14 9.52 6.48
CA VAL A 129 4.62 8.18 6.21
C VAL A 129 4.46 7.39 7.50
N VAL A 130 3.33 6.71 7.65
CA VAL A 130 3.14 5.57 8.54
C VAL A 130 3.13 4.32 7.67
N LEU A 131 4.20 3.54 7.72
CA LEU A 131 4.23 2.22 7.09
C LEU A 131 3.59 1.23 8.07
N VAL A 132 2.51 0.57 7.63
CA VAL A 132 1.81 -0.42 8.46
C VAL A 132 2.66 -1.69 8.50
N SER A 133 3.42 -1.88 9.57
CA SER A 133 4.51 -2.87 9.67
C SER A 133 4.08 -4.32 9.47
N ASP A 134 2.82 -4.64 9.74
CA ASP A 134 2.16 -5.93 9.55
C ASP A 134 1.05 -5.88 8.48
N GLY A 135 0.97 -4.78 7.73
CA GLY A 135 -0.03 -4.52 6.69
C GLY A 135 0.53 -4.59 5.27
N HIS A 136 1.71 -5.14 5.08
CA HIS A 136 2.26 -5.41 3.74
C HIS A 136 2.98 -6.75 3.71
N THR A 137 3.11 -7.33 2.51
CA THR A 137 3.70 -8.66 2.30
C THR A 137 4.27 -8.79 0.89
N THR A 138 4.95 -9.91 0.65
CA THR A 138 5.56 -10.27 -0.64
C THR A 138 5.66 -11.79 -0.79
N LEU A 139 6.44 -12.23 -1.77
CA LEU A 139 6.81 -13.62 -2.03
C LEU A 139 8.22 -13.92 -1.53
N ASP A 140 8.50 -15.18 -1.26
CA ASP A 140 9.87 -15.65 -1.11
C ASP A 140 10.66 -15.41 -2.40
N ASN A 141 11.92 -15.11 -2.28
CA ASN A 141 12.83 -15.11 -3.42
C ASN A 141 13.96 -16.16 -3.19
N LYS A 142 14.88 -16.27 -4.14
CA LYS A 142 15.97 -17.28 -4.06
C LYS A 142 16.95 -17.07 -2.89
N HIS A 143 16.84 -15.97 -2.16
CA HIS A 143 17.78 -15.61 -1.08
C HIS A 143 17.11 -15.43 0.27
N LEU A 144 15.86 -14.93 0.30
CA LEU A 144 15.15 -14.52 1.50
C LEU A 144 13.70 -14.99 1.48
N THR A 145 13.17 -15.31 2.65
CA THR A 145 11.72 -15.53 2.82
C THR A 145 10.96 -14.20 2.76
N ALA A 146 9.69 -14.27 2.40
CA ALA A 146 8.79 -13.10 2.38
C ALA A 146 8.77 -12.36 3.74
N ALA A 147 8.76 -13.09 4.84
CA ALA A 147 8.82 -12.52 6.18
C ALA A 147 10.13 -11.74 6.42
N GLN A 148 11.27 -12.27 6.00
CA GLN A 148 12.56 -11.59 6.09
C GLN A 148 12.60 -10.33 5.21
N ILE A 149 12.06 -10.41 3.99
CA ILE A 149 11.99 -9.26 3.07
C ILE A 149 11.11 -8.16 3.68
N THR A 150 9.93 -8.50 4.19
CA THR A 150 9.02 -7.55 4.83
C THR A 150 9.68 -6.87 6.03
N GLN A 151 10.34 -7.63 6.90
CA GLN A 151 11.06 -7.08 8.05
C GLN A 151 12.23 -6.19 7.62
N HIS A 152 12.99 -6.58 6.60
CA HIS A 152 14.08 -5.78 6.05
C HIS A 152 13.57 -4.43 5.51
N HIS A 153 12.44 -4.43 4.79
CA HIS A 153 11.86 -3.18 4.27
C HIS A 153 11.27 -2.30 5.37
N ASN A 154 10.68 -2.89 6.40
CA ASN A 154 10.29 -2.15 7.60
C ASN A 154 11.50 -1.39 8.19
N GLU A 155 12.60 -2.09 8.42
CA GLU A 155 13.82 -1.50 8.98
C GLU A 155 14.42 -0.46 8.03
N THR A 156 14.60 -0.80 6.76
CA THR A 156 15.25 0.09 5.79
C THR A 156 14.44 1.38 5.59
N LEU A 157 13.12 1.28 5.37
CA LEU A 157 12.30 2.45 5.07
C LEU A 157 12.14 3.38 6.27
N SER A 158 12.06 2.83 7.49
CA SER A 158 11.95 3.64 8.71
C SER A 158 13.24 4.39 9.08
N ASN A 159 14.38 3.97 8.51
CA ASN A 159 15.68 4.60 8.71
C ASN A 159 16.06 5.62 7.62
N ILE A 160 15.17 5.90 6.65
CA ILE A 160 15.40 6.95 5.66
C ILE A 160 15.03 8.30 6.29
N GLU A 161 16.05 9.15 6.53
CA GLU A 161 15.88 10.45 7.19
C GLU A 161 16.30 11.64 6.33
N SER A 162 16.88 11.39 5.14
CA SER A 162 17.52 12.42 4.30
C SER A 162 16.55 13.39 3.61
N PHE A 163 15.23 13.13 3.62
CA PHE A 163 14.23 13.97 2.95
C PHE A 163 13.59 15.03 3.86
N GLY A 164 14.00 15.12 5.15
CA GLY A 164 13.38 16.05 6.12
C GLY A 164 12.05 15.58 6.68
N VAL A 165 11.49 14.52 6.14
CA VAL A 165 10.35 13.72 6.63
C VAL A 165 10.79 12.27 6.73
N ARG A 166 10.03 11.43 7.43
CA ARG A 166 10.40 10.03 7.60
C ARG A 166 9.22 9.09 7.60
N ALA A 167 9.49 7.81 7.39
CA ALA A 167 8.54 6.75 7.62
C ALA A 167 8.63 6.28 9.08
N ARG A 168 7.47 6.10 9.71
CA ARG A 168 7.34 5.49 11.05
C ARG A 168 6.61 4.17 10.91
N LEU A 169 7.03 3.19 11.69
CA LEU A 169 6.35 1.90 11.74
C LEU A 169 5.22 1.93 12.78
N GLN A 170 4.04 1.47 12.38
CA GLN A 170 2.95 1.19 13.30
C GLN A 170 2.28 -0.13 12.89
N SER A 171 1.88 -0.95 13.86
CA SER A 171 1.04 -2.11 13.55
C SER A 171 -0.36 -1.65 13.12
N ALA A 172 -1.05 -2.44 12.32
CA ALA A 172 -2.42 -2.13 11.88
C ALA A 172 -3.37 -1.83 13.06
N ARG A 173 -3.13 -2.49 14.20
CA ARG A 173 -3.90 -2.26 15.43
C ARG A 173 -3.69 -0.85 15.99
N ASP A 174 -2.47 -0.34 15.94
CA ASP A 174 -2.05 0.90 16.59
C ASP A 174 -2.23 2.14 15.71
N VAL A 175 -2.51 1.96 14.41
CA VAL A 175 -2.85 3.08 13.52
C VAL A 175 -4.15 3.73 13.97
N LEU A 176 -4.10 5.05 14.21
CA LEU A 176 -5.24 5.87 14.61
C LEU A 176 -5.44 7.02 13.62
N PHE A 177 -6.69 7.38 13.38
CA PHE A 177 -7.10 8.56 12.61
C PHE A 177 -7.81 9.53 13.54
N ARG A 178 -7.30 10.78 13.61
CA ARG A 178 -7.85 11.84 14.46
C ARG A 178 -8.09 13.09 13.63
#